data_b2d828927bda6440407fc9c7f920b32e
#
_entry.id   b2d828927bda6440407fc9c7f920b32e
#
_cell.length_a   1.000
_cell.length_b   1.000
_cell.length_c   1.000
_cell.angle_alpha   90.00
_cell.angle_beta   90.00
_cell.angle_gamma   90.00
#
_symmetry.space_group_name_H-M   'P 1'
#
loop_
_entity.id
_entity.type
_entity.pdbx_description
1 polymer ?
#
loop_
_entity_poly.entity_id
_entity_poly.type
_entity_poly.pdbx_seq_one_letter_code
_entity_poly.pdbx_strand_id
1 'polypeptide(L)'
;MRTFYPDDFFPNTPWERVEKVSLLYQFHLGVSVSALNLRKPSKRWRGMPDRVGRPVFFLDISRIQPIDTLIGYGKIAKQSTFRGNETEFSDADRNTLARIMNKSYTAGKMATYEQKQIGILSTAEGEYSNFHQGAGEDTTTDLVTLLRAAPRNSLVIIDEIESSLHPRAQRRLMAELFSIARSQRIQFILSTHSPYVLEQLPTEARVYIQLERGGTRDVIYGVTPDFAMSLMDDVDHAELTLYCEDREAVVMIDALLSVEHPDLRRRISITPVGPASTVKTLGRLSLEEKLPGKSIGVLDGDQQSAPGCVKMPGIIAPEREVFENSDEDYWDVVAQRLGVRTGDLLDAVEDARRLENHHAWSRRIAEDLGPRVRTDRVWEDAVSVWAQQVVDSAARTEFAKYILSRLDG
;
A
#
# COMPACT_ATOMS: atom_id res chain seq x y z
N MET A 1 2.20 -9.56 -33.91
CA MET A 1 1.52 -8.99 -32.72
C MET A 1 0.16 -9.68 -32.60
N ARG A 2 -0.13 -10.30 -31.46
CA ARG A 2 -1.43 -10.94 -31.21
C ARG A 2 -2.47 -9.85 -30.97
N THR A 3 -3.65 -10.00 -31.57
CA THR A 3 -4.80 -9.13 -31.28
C THR A 3 -5.60 -9.77 -30.15
N PHE A 4 -5.84 -9.02 -29.07
CA PHE A 4 -6.69 -9.45 -27.99
C PHE A 4 -8.12 -8.95 -28.19
N TYR A 5 -9.08 -9.81 -27.89
CA TYR A 5 -10.52 -9.51 -27.90
C TYR A 5 -11.07 -9.64 -26.47
N PRO A 6 -12.23 -9.04 -26.18
CA PRO A 6 -12.84 -9.19 -24.86
C PRO A 6 -13.05 -10.65 -24.43
N ASP A 7 -13.29 -11.57 -25.36
CA ASP A 7 -13.42 -13.00 -25.05
C ASP A 7 -12.10 -13.68 -24.65
N ASP A 8 -10.94 -13.09 -24.96
CA ASP A 8 -9.64 -13.57 -24.46
C ASP A 8 -9.49 -13.32 -22.95
N PHE A 9 -10.14 -12.28 -22.42
CA PHE A 9 -10.12 -11.91 -20.99
C PHE A 9 -11.36 -12.39 -20.24
N PHE A 10 -12.47 -12.60 -20.93
CA PHE A 10 -13.75 -13.02 -20.37
C PHE A 10 -14.31 -14.23 -21.12
N PRO A 11 -13.59 -15.37 -21.11
CA PRO A 11 -14.04 -16.57 -21.80
C PRO A 11 -15.23 -17.20 -21.08
N ASN A 12 -16.13 -17.80 -21.87
CA ASN A 12 -17.09 -18.73 -21.29
C ASN A 12 -16.40 -20.07 -21.07
N THR A 13 -16.54 -20.65 -19.90
CA THR A 13 -16.03 -22.00 -19.59
C THR A 13 -17.19 -22.95 -19.32
N PRO A 14 -16.93 -24.28 -19.21
CA PRO A 14 -17.97 -25.23 -18.82
C PRO A 14 -18.57 -24.98 -17.45
N TRP A 15 -17.82 -24.28 -16.57
CA TRP A 15 -18.21 -24.04 -15.17
C TRP A 15 -18.81 -22.64 -14.94
N GLU A 16 -18.50 -21.67 -15.82
CA GLU A 16 -18.95 -20.28 -15.66
C GLU A 16 -19.30 -19.62 -16.99
N ARG A 17 -20.33 -18.78 -16.95
CA ARG A 17 -20.76 -17.99 -18.09
C ARG A 17 -20.62 -16.51 -17.78
N VAL A 18 -19.89 -15.82 -18.64
CA VAL A 18 -19.74 -14.37 -18.56
C VAL A 18 -20.82 -13.72 -19.39
N GLU A 19 -21.88 -13.25 -18.74
CA GLU A 19 -23.03 -12.58 -19.34
C GLU A 19 -23.37 -11.30 -18.60
N LYS A 20 -24.12 -10.40 -19.23
CA LYS A 20 -24.55 -9.10 -18.67
C LYS A 20 -23.38 -8.19 -18.27
N VAL A 21 -22.27 -8.28 -18.98
CA VAL A 21 -21.09 -7.43 -18.78
C VAL A 21 -21.17 -6.20 -19.68
N SER A 22 -20.75 -5.06 -19.14
CA SER A 22 -20.58 -3.79 -19.87
C SER A 22 -19.19 -3.25 -19.60
N LEU A 23 -18.48 -2.84 -20.66
CA LEU A 23 -17.18 -2.19 -20.60
C LEU A 23 -17.29 -0.81 -21.23
N LEU A 24 -17.02 0.23 -20.45
CA LEU A 24 -17.01 1.60 -20.94
C LEU A 24 -15.54 2.05 -21.10
N TYR A 25 -15.17 2.36 -22.33
CA TYR A 25 -13.88 2.96 -22.67
C TYR A 25 -14.05 4.45 -22.96
N GLN A 26 -13.20 5.26 -22.36
CA GLN A 26 -13.09 6.68 -22.69
C GLN A 26 -11.71 6.95 -23.29
N PHE A 27 -11.69 7.58 -24.45
CA PHE A 27 -10.48 7.97 -25.16
C PHE A 27 -10.35 9.49 -25.17
N HIS A 28 -9.26 9.98 -24.63
CA HIS A 28 -8.91 11.40 -24.67
C HIS A 28 -7.86 11.62 -25.77
N LEU A 29 -8.24 12.32 -26.82
CA LEU A 29 -7.37 12.69 -27.96
C LEU A 29 -7.27 14.22 -28.02
N GLY A 30 -6.31 14.77 -27.29
CA GLY A 30 -6.23 16.21 -27.09
C GLY A 30 -7.44 16.72 -26.32
N VAL A 31 -8.22 17.64 -26.93
CA VAL A 31 -9.45 18.18 -26.33
C VAL A 31 -10.71 17.36 -26.61
N SER A 32 -10.62 16.38 -27.50
CA SER A 32 -11.76 15.53 -27.84
C SER A 32 -11.83 14.30 -26.94
N VAL A 33 -13.03 14.00 -26.44
CA VAL A 33 -13.32 12.81 -25.66
C VAL A 33 -14.31 11.94 -26.42
N SER A 34 -13.97 10.70 -26.68
CA SER A 34 -14.86 9.71 -27.27
C SER A 34 -15.11 8.57 -26.28
N ALA A 35 -16.35 8.11 -26.20
CA ALA A 35 -16.74 7.01 -25.35
C ALA A 35 -17.22 5.82 -26.16
N LEU A 36 -16.81 4.64 -25.78
CA LEU A 36 -17.18 3.38 -26.38
C LEU A 36 -17.76 2.44 -25.33
N ASN A 37 -18.94 1.93 -25.58
CA ASN A 37 -19.61 0.98 -24.70
C ASN A 37 -19.71 -0.39 -25.37
N LEU A 38 -18.90 -1.35 -24.88
CA LEU A 38 -18.99 -2.75 -25.26
C LEU A 38 -19.90 -3.49 -24.28
N ARG A 39 -20.80 -4.31 -24.80
CA ARG A 39 -21.73 -5.08 -23.96
C ARG A 39 -21.74 -6.54 -24.39
N LYS A 40 -21.79 -7.43 -23.39
CA LYS A 40 -22.03 -8.87 -23.57
C LYS A 40 -23.38 -9.23 -22.90
N PRO A 41 -24.52 -8.97 -23.57
CA PRO A 41 -25.83 -9.23 -22.98
C PRO A 41 -26.09 -10.71 -22.76
N SER A 42 -25.50 -11.60 -23.58
CA SER A 42 -25.59 -13.04 -23.48
C SER A 42 -24.30 -13.70 -24.00
N LYS A 43 -24.35 -14.40 -25.13
CA LYS A 43 -23.19 -15.14 -25.67
C LYS A 43 -22.22 -14.28 -26.49
N ARG A 44 -22.63 -13.13 -27.02
CA ARG A 44 -21.83 -12.34 -27.97
C ARG A 44 -21.65 -10.90 -27.51
N TRP A 45 -20.45 -10.38 -27.73
CA TRP A 45 -20.14 -8.97 -27.57
C TRP A 45 -20.84 -8.13 -28.64
N ARG A 46 -21.31 -6.94 -28.26
CA ARG A 46 -21.90 -5.93 -29.14
C ARG A 46 -21.23 -4.59 -28.90
N GLY A 47 -21.24 -3.74 -29.91
CA GLY A 47 -20.66 -2.38 -29.82
C GLY A 47 -19.16 -2.37 -30.12
N MET A 48 -18.61 -3.42 -30.73
CA MET A 48 -17.19 -3.42 -31.16
C MET A 48 -17.03 -2.37 -32.27
N PRO A 49 -16.15 -1.36 -32.05
CA PRO A 49 -15.86 -0.36 -33.06
C PRO A 49 -14.84 -0.88 -34.07
N ASP A 50 -14.62 -0.10 -35.11
CA ASP A 50 -13.39 -0.17 -35.86
C ASP A 50 -12.20 0.09 -34.92
N ARG A 51 -11.09 -0.57 -35.18
CA ARG A 51 -9.92 -0.53 -34.28
C ARG A 51 -9.41 0.90 -34.10
N VAL A 52 -9.23 1.30 -32.85
CA VAL A 52 -8.47 2.52 -32.55
C VAL A 52 -7.03 2.30 -33.00
N GLY A 53 -6.51 3.16 -33.84
CA GLY A 53 -5.18 3.06 -34.46
C GLY A 53 -4.03 3.34 -33.49
N ARG A 54 -4.08 2.81 -32.26
CA ARG A 54 -3.04 2.93 -31.26
C ARG A 54 -2.33 1.58 -31.07
N PRO A 55 -0.97 1.52 -31.16
CA PRO A 55 -0.24 0.30 -30.81
C PRO A 55 -0.40 -0.03 -29.34
N VAL A 56 -0.81 -1.28 -29.05
CA VAL A 56 -0.98 -1.79 -27.69
C VAL A 56 -0.13 -3.04 -27.53
N PHE A 57 0.66 -3.09 -26.47
CA PHE A 57 1.48 -4.22 -26.08
C PHE A 57 1.01 -4.73 -24.73
N PHE A 58 0.88 -6.04 -24.60
CA PHE A 58 0.53 -6.69 -23.35
C PHE A 58 1.57 -7.75 -22.99
N LEU A 59 2.15 -7.59 -21.81
CA LEU A 59 3.04 -8.57 -21.19
C LEU A 59 2.31 -9.17 -20.00
N ASP A 60 1.90 -10.41 -20.16
CA ASP A 60 1.25 -11.17 -19.09
C ASP A 60 2.29 -11.90 -18.21
N ILE A 61 1.79 -12.53 -17.15
CA ILE A 61 2.63 -13.28 -16.20
C ILE A 61 3.30 -14.51 -16.85
N SER A 62 2.84 -14.98 -18.00
CA SER A 62 3.45 -16.15 -18.68
C SER A 62 4.89 -15.92 -19.10
N ARG A 63 5.34 -14.65 -19.18
CA ARG A 63 6.74 -14.28 -19.49
C ARG A 63 7.76 -14.78 -18.46
N ILE A 64 7.32 -15.15 -17.24
CA ILE A 64 8.22 -15.67 -16.20
C ILE A 64 8.43 -17.19 -16.30
N GLN A 65 7.77 -17.86 -17.23
CA GLN A 65 7.95 -19.29 -17.42
C GLN A 65 9.36 -19.57 -17.94
N PRO A 66 10.08 -20.52 -17.33
CA PRO A 66 11.40 -20.90 -17.82
C PRO A 66 11.34 -21.33 -19.30
N ILE A 67 12.28 -20.81 -20.09
CA ILE A 67 12.26 -21.00 -21.54
C ILE A 67 12.32 -22.50 -21.95
N ASP A 68 12.96 -23.34 -21.16
CA ASP A 68 13.08 -24.79 -21.37
C ASP A 68 11.73 -25.52 -21.22
N THR A 69 10.77 -24.92 -20.51
CA THR A 69 9.41 -25.47 -20.38
C THR A 69 8.51 -25.11 -21.57
N LEU A 70 8.91 -24.15 -22.38
CA LEU A 70 8.13 -23.69 -23.53
C LEU A 70 8.27 -24.62 -24.72
N ILE A 71 7.14 -24.91 -25.41
CA ILE A 71 7.09 -25.86 -26.52
C ILE A 71 8.04 -25.46 -27.65
N GLY A 72 8.94 -26.36 -27.97
CA GLY A 72 9.85 -26.26 -29.12
C GLY A 72 11.16 -25.56 -28.84
N TYR A 73 11.36 -24.89 -27.70
CA TYR A 73 12.63 -24.26 -27.32
C TYR A 73 13.73 -25.34 -27.05
N GLY A 74 13.37 -26.46 -26.45
CA GLY A 74 14.33 -27.55 -26.23
C GLY A 74 14.90 -28.16 -27.53
N LYS A 75 14.22 -27.99 -28.67
CA LYS A 75 14.78 -28.38 -29.99
C LYS A 75 15.87 -27.37 -30.44
N ILE A 76 15.68 -26.09 -30.16
CA ILE A 76 16.63 -25.05 -30.50
C ILE A 76 17.90 -25.21 -29.66
N ALA A 77 17.76 -25.47 -28.37
CA ALA A 77 18.88 -25.69 -27.45
C ALA A 77 19.79 -26.87 -27.86
N LYS A 78 19.24 -27.87 -28.58
CA LYS A 78 19.98 -29.06 -29.05
C LYS A 78 20.59 -28.91 -30.45
N GLN A 79 20.42 -27.75 -31.11
CA GLN A 79 21.03 -27.50 -32.41
C GLN A 79 22.53 -27.23 -32.26
N SER A 80 23.36 -27.82 -33.12
CA SER A 80 24.80 -27.57 -33.14
C SER A 80 25.15 -26.18 -33.71
N THR A 81 24.27 -25.62 -34.54
CA THR A 81 24.40 -24.30 -35.14
C THR A 81 23.04 -23.62 -35.21
N PHE A 82 23.00 -22.36 -34.78
CA PHE A 82 21.79 -21.56 -34.89
C PHE A 82 21.52 -21.14 -36.34
N ARG A 83 20.29 -21.32 -36.83
CA ARG A 83 19.87 -21.05 -38.21
C ARG A 83 18.84 -19.90 -38.31
N GLY A 84 18.66 -19.09 -37.26
CA GLY A 84 17.77 -17.96 -37.23
C GLY A 84 18.44 -16.64 -37.54
N ASN A 85 17.68 -15.56 -37.39
CA ASN A 85 18.17 -14.18 -37.50
C ASN A 85 18.61 -13.67 -36.15
N GLU A 86 19.72 -12.97 -36.09
CA GLU A 86 20.21 -12.29 -34.90
C GLU A 86 20.09 -10.78 -35.08
N THR A 87 19.62 -10.08 -34.05
CA THR A 87 19.51 -8.63 -34.02
C THR A 87 20.26 -8.11 -32.80
N GLU A 88 21.31 -7.37 -33.02
CA GLU A 88 22.13 -6.78 -31.97
C GLU A 88 21.37 -5.72 -31.18
N PHE A 89 21.61 -5.64 -29.88
CA PHE A 89 21.16 -4.54 -29.05
C PHE A 89 21.98 -3.28 -29.35
N SER A 90 21.28 -2.16 -29.39
CA SER A 90 21.97 -0.86 -29.42
C SER A 90 22.70 -0.61 -28.09
N ASP A 91 23.64 0.32 -28.09
CA ASP A 91 24.27 0.77 -26.83
C ASP A 91 23.28 1.30 -25.83
N ALA A 92 22.21 1.95 -26.30
CA ALA A 92 21.15 2.47 -25.45
C ALA A 92 20.38 1.32 -24.75
N ASP A 93 20.00 0.26 -25.49
CA ASP A 93 19.27 -0.90 -24.96
C ASP A 93 20.14 -1.65 -23.95
N ARG A 94 21.41 -1.88 -24.32
CA ARG A 94 22.39 -2.54 -23.46
C ARG A 94 22.64 -1.76 -22.16
N ASN A 95 22.76 -0.44 -22.24
CA ASN A 95 22.92 0.42 -21.08
C ASN A 95 21.66 0.45 -20.21
N THR A 96 20.47 0.42 -20.80
CA THR A 96 19.22 0.33 -20.05
C THR A 96 19.17 -0.97 -19.26
N LEU A 97 19.45 -2.13 -19.89
CA LEU A 97 19.50 -3.42 -19.21
C LEU A 97 20.57 -3.41 -18.09
N ALA A 98 21.76 -2.86 -18.38
CA ALA A 98 22.85 -2.75 -17.41
C ALA A 98 22.45 -1.93 -16.17
N ARG A 99 21.75 -0.81 -16.35
CA ARG A 99 21.25 0.00 -15.24
C ARG A 99 20.21 -0.73 -14.40
N ILE A 100 19.23 -1.41 -15.03
CA ILE A 100 18.20 -2.15 -14.31
C ILE A 100 18.83 -3.28 -13.49
N MET A 101 19.65 -4.11 -14.14
CA MET A 101 20.23 -5.30 -13.52
C MET A 101 21.45 -5.00 -12.64
N ASN A 102 22.03 -3.80 -12.74
CA ASN A 102 23.30 -3.42 -12.11
C ASN A 102 24.44 -4.39 -12.49
N LYS A 103 24.53 -4.69 -13.76
CA LYS A 103 25.50 -5.64 -14.30
C LYS A 103 26.10 -5.06 -15.59
N SER A 104 27.36 -5.34 -15.86
CA SER A 104 28.02 -4.86 -17.08
C SER A 104 27.84 -5.88 -18.21
N TYR A 105 27.35 -5.42 -19.36
CA TYR A 105 27.23 -6.23 -20.57
C TYR A 105 28.11 -5.68 -21.66
N THR A 106 28.94 -6.52 -22.26
CA THR A 106 29.81 -6.18 -23.37
C THR A 106 29.09 -6.24 -24.72
N ALA A 107 28.13 -7.14 -24.85
CA ALA A 107 27.23 -7.26 -25.99
C ALA A 107 25.88 -7.82 -25.56
N GLY A 108 24.87 -7.69 -26.42
CA GLY A 108 23.58 -8.32 -26.28
C GLY A 108 22.90 -8.43 -27.62
N LYS A 109 22.16 -9.51 -27.86
CA LYS A 109 21.42 -9.73 -29.09
C LYS A 109 20.16 -10.54 -28.84
N MET A 110 19.19 -10.38 -29.72
CA MET A 110 17.99 -11.23 -29.79
C MET A 110 18.10 -12.15 -30.99
N ALA A 111 18.15 -13.44 -30.74
CA ALA A 111 18.14 -14.46 -31.77
C ALA A 111 16.69 -14.91 -32.02
N THR A 112 16.25 -14.84 -33.27
CA THR A 112 14.87 -15.19 -33.68
C THR A 112 14.87 -16.38 -34.63
N TYR A 113 14.16 -17.43 -34.26
CA TYR A 113 13.92 -18.60 -35.09
C TYR A 113 12.41 -18.89 -35.17
N GLU A 114 11.85 -18.81 -36.39
CA GLU A 114 10.40 -18.80 -36.56
C GLU A 114 9.73 -17.69 -35.74
N GLN A 115 8.91 -18.08 -34.76
CA GLN A 115 8.22 -17.15 -33.84
C GLN A 115 8.84 -17.13 -32.42
N LYS A 116 10.00 -17.79 -32.24
CA LYS A 116 10.68 -17.93 -30.97
C LYS A 116 11.83 -16.96 -30.86
N GLN A 117 11.97 -16.37 -29.70
CA GLN A 117 13.02 -15.40 -29.41
C GLN A 117 13.92 -15.93 -28.29
N ILE A 118 15.21 -15.76 -28.43
CA ILE A 118 16.23 -16.15 -27.46
C ILE A 118 17.10 -14.95 -27.18
N GLY A 119 17.06 -14.44 -25.96
CA GLY A 119 17.95 -13.39 -25.48
C GLY A 119 19.34 -13.97 -25.25
N ILE A 120 20.36 -13.32 -25.80
CA ILE A 120 21.76 -13.69 -25.65
C ILE A 120 22.51 -12.47 -25.14
N LEU A 121 23.22 -12.63 -24.03
CA LEU A 121 23.97 -11.58 -23.38
C LEU A 121 25.44 -11.98 -23.25
N SER A 122 26.30 -11.00 -23.35
CA SER A 122 27.75 -11.20 -23.17
C SER A 122 28.26 -10.32 -22.01
N THR A 123 29.11 -10.90 -21.20
CA THR A 123 29.87 -10.22 -20.14
C THR A 123 31.36 -10.43 -20.34
N ALA A 124 32.19 -9.93 -19.43
CA ALA A 124 33.60 -10.22 -19.44
C ALA A 124 33.95 -11.73 -19.29
N GLU A 125 33.01 -12.50 -18.71
CA GLU A 125 33.19 -13.94 -18.46
C GLU A 125 32.77 -14.82 -19.65
N GLY A 126 32.01 -14.27 -20.59
CA GLY A 126 31.54 -14.99 -21.77
C GLY A 126 30.13 -14.65 -22.22
N GLU A 127 29.65 -15.35 -23.26
CA GLU A 127 28.31 -15.24 -23.81
C GLU A 127 27.44 -16.37 -23.28
N TYR A 128 26.18 -16.02 -22.94
CA TYR A 128 25.17 -16.97 -22.47
C TYR A 128 23.77 -16.56 -22.94
N SER A 129 22.91 -17.52 -23.13
CA SER A 129 21.52 -17.31 -23.56
C SER A 129 20.56 -17.38 -22.37
N ASN A 130 19.30 -17.04 -22.62
CA ASN A 130 18.23 -17.11 -21.62
C ASN A 130 17.95 -18.54 -21.10
N PHE A 131 18.50 -19.60 -21.70
CA PHE A 131 18.55 -20.93 -21.07
C PHE A 131 19.41 -20.97 -19.80
N HIS A 132 20.30 -19.99 -19.61
CA HIS A 132 21.23 -19.89 -18.49
C HIS A 132 21.13 -18.55 -17.75
N GLN A 133 20.20 -17.68 -18.15
CA GLN A 133 19.90 -16.43 -17.44
C GLN A 133 19.02 -16.71 -16.23
N GLY A 134 19.12 -15.88 -15.20
CA GLY A 134 18.12 -15.85 -14.15
C GLY A 134 16.81 -15.26 -14.67
N ALA A 135 15.67 -15.69 -14.13
CA ALA A 135 14.34 -15.28 -14.60
C ALA A 135 14.16 -13.75 -14.66
N GLY A 136 14.73 -12.99 -13.70
CA GLY A 136 14.68 -11.53 -13.72
C GLY A 136 15.49 -10.90 -14.84
N GLU A 137 16.63 -11.49 -15.22
CA GLU A 137 17.45 -11.02 -16.33
C GLU A 137 16.77 -11.31 -17.68
N ASP A 138 16.18 -12.49 -17.83
CA ASP A 138 15.44 -12.91 -19.03
C ASP A 138 14.22 -12.01 -19.25
N THR A 139 13.35 -11.88 -18.24
CA THR A 139 12.16 -11.00 -18.34
C THR A 139 12.50 -9.54 -18.60
N THR A 140 13.61 -9.05 -18.05
CA THR A 140 14.06 -7.67 -18.29
C THR A 140 14.60 -7.52 -19.71
N THR A 141 15.28 -8.53 -20.25
CA THR A 141 15.77 -8.55 -21.62
C THR A 141 14.62 -8.50 -22.62
N ASP A 142 13.56 -9.28 -22.39
CA ASP A 142 12.35 -9.27 -23.20
C ASP A 142 11.63 -7.92 -23.13
N LEU A 143 11.53 -7.32 -21.94
CA LEU A 143 10.91 -6.02 -21.76
C LEU A 143 11.70 -4.91 -22.51
N VAL A 144 13.02 -4.86 -22.40
CA VAL A 144 13.85 -3.90 -23.14
C VAL A 144 13.67 -4.06 -24.64
N THR A 145 13.65 -5.31 -25.12
CA THR A 145 13.41 -5.62 -26.55
C THR A 145 12.02 -5.14 -27.01
N LEU A 146 10.98 -5.36 -26.21
CA LEU A 146 9.63 -4.89 -26.52
C LEU A 146 9.58 -3.36 -26.57
N LEU A 147 10.14 -2.69 -25.57
CA LEU A 147 10.13 -1.23 -25.50
C LEU A 147 10.87 -0.57 -26.64
N ARG A 148 11.96 -1.20 -27.10
CA ARG A 148 12.68 -0.79 -28.31
C ARG A 148 11.80 -0.86 -29.57
N ALA A 149 11.01 -1.92 -29.69
CA ALA A 149 10.12 -2.13 -30.85
C ALA A 149 8.83 -1.29 -30.77
N ALA A 150 8.48 -0.77 -29.59
CA ALA A 150 7.24 -0.02 -29.36
C ALA A 150 7.30 1.37 -30.02
N PRO A 151 6.39 1.69 -30.96
CA PRO A 151 6.30 3.03 -31.54
C PRO A 151 5.96 4.08 -30.47
N ARG A 152 6.26 5.35 -30.80
CA ARG A 152 5.82 6.48 -29.98
C ARG A 152 4.31 6.46 -29.78
N ASN A 153 3.85 6.95 -28.63
CA ASN A 153 2.44 7.00 -28.22
C ASN A 153 1.78 5.62 -28.04
N SER A 154 2.55 4.54 -27.90
CA SER A 154 2.01 3.20 -27.58
C SER A 154 1.40 3.15 -26.19
N LEU A 155 0.52 2.18 -25.99
CA LEU A 155 0.09 1.70 -24.66
C LEU A 155 0.80 0.39 -24.37
N VAL A 156 1.46 0.32 -23.22
CA VAL A 156 2.13 -0.90 -22.72
C VAL A 156 1.47 -1.31 -21.41
N ILE A 157 0.92 -2.49 -21.37
CA ILE A 157 0.28 -3.07 -20.19
C ILE A 157 1.19 -4.20 -19.70
N ILE A 158 1.57 -4.16 -18.44
CA ILE A 158 2.46 -5.17 -17.84
C ILE A 158 1.79 -5.72 -16.59
N ASP A 159 1.56 -7.01 -16.59
CA ASP A 159 1.02 -7.73 -15.45
C ASP A 159 2.16 -8.17 -14.53
N GLU A 160 2.03 -7.92 -13.21
CA GLU A 160 3.04 -8.25 -12.20
C GLU A 160 4.46 -7.78 -12.55
N ILE A 161 4.64 -6.46 -12.72
CA ILE A 161 5.89 -5.85 -13.19
C ILE A 161 7.11 -6.25 -12.36
N GLU A 162 6.95 -6.52 -11.07
CA GLU A 162 7.99 -6.94 -10.14
C GLU A 162 8.46 -8.37 -10.28
N SER A 163 7.70 -9.21 -11.01
CA SER A 163 7.94 -10.65 -11.07
C SER A 163 9.38 -11.00 -11.39
N SER A 164 9.97 -11.86 -10.55
CA SER A 164 11.37 -12.33 -10.64
C SER A 164 12.45 -11.27 -10.40
N LEU A 165 12.09 -10.04 -9.99
CA LEU A 165 13.04 -8.97 -9.76
C LEU A 165 13.29 -8.70 -8.26
N HIS A 166 14.57 -8.57 -7.89
CA HIS A 166 14.95 -8.11 -6.57
C HIS A 166 14.49 -6.64 -6.35
N PRO A 167 14.10 -6.22 -5.12
CA PRO A 167 13.61 -4.87 -4.83
C PRO A 167 14.44 -3.72 -5.43
N ARG A 168 15.77 -3.81 -5.38
CA ARG A 168 16.65 -2.80 -6.01
C ARG A 168 16.50 -2.73 -7.53
N ALA A 169 16.29 -3.88 -8.19
CA ALA A 169 16.08 -3.92 -9.64
C ALA A 169 14.69 -3.36 -10.00
N GLN A 170 13.67 -3.59 -9.19
CA GLN A 170 12.33 -3.02 -9.36
C GLN A 170 12.38 -1.48 -9.37
N ARG A 171 13.04 -0.86 -8.38
CA ARG A 171 13.20 0.60 -8.34
C ARG A 171 13.94 1.15 -9.57
N ARG A 172 15.00 0.48 -10.02
CA ARG A 172 15.73 0.89 -11.23
C ARG A 172 14.90 0.73 -12.49
N LEU A 173 14.14 -0.38 -12.59
CA LEU A 173 13.22 -0.60 -13.69
C LEU A 173 12.19 0.53 -13.76
N MET A 174 11.59 0.93 -12.65
CA MET A 174 10.62 2.04 -12.63
C MET A 174 11.26 3.35 -13.11
N ALA A 175 12.49 3.66 -12.70
CA ALA A 175 13.20 4.86 -13.17
C ALA A 175 13.41 4.86 -14.70
N GLU A 176 13.77 3.71 -15.28
CA GLU A 176 13.92 3.55 -16.73
C GLU A 176 12.56 3.66 -17.45
N LEU A 177 11.49 3.07 -16.90
CA LEU A 177 10.14 3.19 -17.48
C LEU A 177 9.67 4.65 -17.51
N PHE A 178 9.92 5.44 -16.46
CA PHE A 178 9.59 6.87 -16.47
C PHE A 178 10.39 7.65 -17.54
N SER A 179 11.67 7.32 -17.72
CA SER A 179 12.49 7.92 -18.77
C SER A 179 11.92 7.62 -20.16
N ILE A 180 11.56 6.36 -20.41
CA ILE A 180 10.98 5.90 -21.68
C ILE A 180 9.59 6.51 -21.88
N ALA A 181 8.73 6.54 -20.83
CA ALA A 181 7.41 7.14 -20.89
C ALA A 181 7.48 8.61 -21.38
N ARG A 182 8.41 9.38 -20.83
CA ARG A 182 8.61 10.79 -21.22
C ARG A 182 9.17 10.95 -22.63
N SER A 183 10.23 10.21 -22.97
CA SER A 183 10.95 10.36 -24.24
C SER A 183 10.15 9.84 -25.43
N GLN A 184 9.43 8.73 -25.27
CA GLN A 184 8.65 8.09 -26.34
C GLN A 184 7.15 8.34 -26.24
N ARG A 185 6.67 9.04 -25.18
CA ARG A 185 5.25 9.26 -24.91
C ARG A 185 4.46 7.95 -24.81
N ILE A 186 5.08 6.93 -24.23
CA ILE A 186 4.43 5.65 -23.95
C ILE A 186 3.60 5.80 -22.67
N GLN A 187 2.36 5.33 -22.71
CA GLN A 187 1.54 5.16 -21.51
C GLN A 187 1.72 3.74 -20.99
N PHE A 188 1.99 3.64 -19.68
CA PHE A 188 2.08 2.35 -18.99
C PHE A 188 0.83 2.15 -18.12
N ILE A 189 0.35 0.90 -18.10
CA ILE A 189 -0.58 0.37 -17.10
C ILE A 189 0.11 -0.83 -16.49
N LEU A 190 0.33 -0.79 -15.18
CA LEU A 190 1.09 -1.81 -14.46
C LEU A 190 0.20 -2.42 -13.38
N SER A 191 0.17 -3.74 -13.26
CA SER A 191 -0.29 -4.38 -12.03
C SER A 191 0.92 -4.73 -11.17
N THR A 192 0.77 -4.65 -9.85
CA THR A 192 1.86 -4.92 -8.91
C THR A 192 1.32 -5.25 -7.53
N HIS A 193 2.01 -6.15 -6.83
CA HIS A 193 1.88 -6.42 -5.39
C HIS A 193 3.09 -5.91 -4.61
N SER A 194 4.00 -5.17 -5.24
CA SER A 194 5.25 -4.72 -4.63
C SER A 194 5.18 -3.29 -4.09
N PRO A 195 5.45 -3.09 -2.79
CA PRO A 195 5.59 -1.75 -2.23
C PRO A 195 6.71 -0.95 -2.93
N TYR A 196 7.78 -1.62 -3.34
CA TYR A 196 8.93 -0.98 -4.01
C TYR A 196 8.60 -0.40 -5.39
N VAL A 197 7.60 -0.95 -6.07
CA VAL A 197 7.05 -0.38 -7.31
C VAL A 197 6.11 0.77 -6.98
N LEU A 198 5.19 0.58 -6.01
CA LEU A 198 4.24 1.61 -5.59
C LEU A 198 4.92 2.88 -5.09
N GLU A 199 6.00 2.76 -4.30
CA GLU A 199 6.80 3.89 -3.81
C GLU A 199 7.34 4.79 -4.93
N GLN A 200 7.66 4.22 -6.10
CA GLN A 200 8.21 4.98 -7.22
C GLN A 200 7.16 5.76 -8.02
N LEU A 201 5.87 5.41 -7.86
CA LEU A 201 4.78 6.05 -8.59
C LEU A 201 4.33 7.34 -7.88
N PRO A 202 3.97 8.40 -8.62
CA PRO A 202 3.28 9.54 -8.02
C PRO A 202 1.92 9.10 -7.47
N THR A 203 1.45 9.78 -6.43
CA THR A 203 0.21 9.43 -5.73
C THR A 203 -0.98 9.29 -6.69
N GLU A 204 -1.10 10.21 -7.65
CA GLU A 204 -2.20 10.24 -8.62
C GLU A 204 -2.21 9.05 -9.59
N ALA A 205 -1.08 8.35 -9.73
CA ALA A 205 -0.97 7.18 -10.59
C ALA A 205 -1.24 5.85 -9.87
N ARG A 206 -1.46 5.89 -8.55
CA ARG A 206 -1.73 4.70 -7.75
C ARG A 206 -3.22 4.45 -7.67
N VAL A 207 -3.61 3.22 -7.98
CA VAL A 207 -5.01 2.77 -7.94
C VAL A 207 -5.07 1.44 -7.23
N TYR A 208 -5.89 1.35 -6.20
CA TYR A 208 -6.15 0.11 -5.48
C TYR A 208 -7.57 -0.38 -5.79
N ILE A 209 -7.71 -1.67 -6.09
CA ILE A 209 -9.00 -2.31 -6.36
C ILE A 209 -9.31 -3.24 -5.20
N GLN A 210 -10.28 -2.84 -4.37
CA GLN A 210 -10.74 -3.60 -3.21
C GLN A 210 -11.95 -4.46 -3.57
N LEU A 211 -11.94 -5.72 -3.13
CA LEU A 211 -13.10 -6.60 -3.19
C LEU A 211 -13.87 -6.52 -1.87
N GLU A 212 -15.10 -6.03 -1.93
CA GLU A 212 -15.99 -6.01 -0.77
C GLU A 212 -16.62 -7.37 -0.48
N ARG A 213 -17.07 -7.56 0.77
CA ARG A 213 -17.74 -8.80 1.21
C ARG A 213 -19.00 -9.12 0.42
N GLY A 214 -19.62 -8.14 -0.25
CA GLY A 214 -20.80 -8.31 -1.11
C GLY A 214 -20.50 -8.67 -2.56
N GLY A 215 -19.22 -8.83 -2.94
CA GLY A 215 -18.80 -9.11 -4.32
C GLY A 215 -18.72 -7.87 -5.21
N THR A 216 -18.99 -6.67 -4.68
CA THR A 216 -18.71 -5.40 -5.34
C THR A 216 -17.22 -5.08 -5.26
N ARG A 217 -16.76 -4.22 -6.17
CA ARG A 217 -15.36 -3.76 -6.19
C ARG A 217 -15.34 -2.25 -6.08
N ASP A 218 -14.57 -1.76 -5.12
CA ASP A 218 -14.27 -0.35 -5.00
C ASP A 218 -12.92 -0.03 -5.62
N VAL A 219 -12.84 1.14 -6.22
CA VAL A 219 -11.62 1.66 -6.85
C VAL A 219 -11.17 2.89 -6.09
N ILE A 220 -10.05 2.76 -5.37
CA ILE A 220 -9.50 3.80 -4.51
C ILE A 220 -8.29 4.40 -5.20
N TYR A 221 -8.30 5.71 -5.41
CA TYR A 221 -7.21 6.44 -6.06
C TYR A 221 -6.31 7.10 -5.02
N GLY A 222 -5.03 7.25 -5.35
CA GLY A 222 -4.08 7.99 -4.54
C GLY A 222 -3.65 7.28 -3.25
N VAL A 223 -3.73 5.94 -3.21
CA VAL A 223 -3.32 5.15 -2.04
C VAL A 223 -1.82 5.27 -1.77
N THR A 224 -1.45 5.26 -0.47
CA THR A 224 -0.04 5.09 -0.10
C THR A 224 0.39 3.63 -0.24
N PRO A 225 1.69 3.34 -0.41
CA PRO A 225 2.18 1.97 -0.44
C PRO A 225 1.84 1.19 0.84
N ASP A 226 2.00 1.83 2.01
CA ASP A 226 1.74 1.19 3.30
C ASP A 226 0.26 0.83 3.46
N PHE A 227 -0.65 1.76 3.08
CA PHE A 227 -2.09 1.48 3.10
C PHE A 227 -2.46 0.35 2.13
N ALA A 228 -1.92 0.36 0.91
CA ALA A 228 -2.16 -0.72 -0.04
C ALA A 228 -1.67 -2.08 0.49
N MET A 229 -0.49 -2.10 1.11
CA MET A 229 0.09 -3.32 1.71
C MET A 229 -0.75 -3.82 2.88
N SER A 230 -1.21 -2.94 3.78
CA SER A 230 -2.10 -3.33 4.90
C SER A 230 -3.38 -4.03 4.46
N LEU A 231 -3.89 -3.67 3.27
CA LEU A 231 -5.08 -4.29 2.71
C LEU A 231 -4.79 -5.61 1.95
N MET A 232 -3.53 -5.84 1.57
CA MET A 232 -3.13 -7.03 0.80
C MET A 232 -2.65 -8.18 1.67
N ASP A 233 -1.99 -7.92 2.80
CA ASP A 233 -1.35 -8.95 3.62
C ASP A 233 -1.93 -9.12 5.03
N ASP A 234 -3.04 -8.42 5.34
CA ASP A 234 -3.70 -8.41 6.66
C ASP A 234 -2.77 -7.97 7.82
N VAL A 235 -1.63 -7.32 7.51
CA VAL A 235 -0.71 -6.72 8.47
C VAL A 235 -0.83 -5.20 8.40
N ASP A 236 -0.98 -4.56 9.55
CA ASP A 236 -1.04 -3.10 9.61
C ASP A 236 0.34 -2.50 9.28
N HIS A 237 0.48 -1.97 8.06
CA HIS A 237 1.62 -1.16 7.63
C HIS A 237 1.28 0.31 7.90
N ALA A 238 1.78 0.81 9.02
CA ALA A 238 1.50 2.15 9.45
C ALA A 238 2.23 3.19 8.57
N GLU A 239 1.47 4.13 8.03
CA GLU A 239 2.03 5.28 7.30
C GLU A 239 2.68 6.30 8.24
N LEU A 240 2.21 6.33 9.51
CA LEU A 240 2.70 7.20 10.56
C LEU A 240 2.77 6.45 11.89
N THR A 241 3.89 6.55 12.59
CA THR A 241 4.05 6.02 13.94
C THR A 241 3.87 7.13 14.97
N LEU A 242 2.96 6.92 15.94
CA LEU A 242 2.76 7.79 17.09
C LEU A 242 3.49 7.18 18.29
N TYR A 243 4.52 7.85 18.79
CA TYR A 243 5.23 7.43 20.01
C TYR A 243 4.58 8.07 21.22
N CYS A 244 4.17 7.29 22.21
CA CYS A 244 3.56 7.75 23.45
C CYS A 244 4.23 7.10 24.67
N GLU A 245 3.83 7.52 25.89
CA GLU A 245 4.51 7.09 27.11
C GLU A 245 4.23 5.61 27.44
N ASP A 246 2.98 5.23 27.53
CA ASP A 246 2.54 3.94 28.06
C ASP A 246 1.28 3.41 27.33
N ARG A 247 0.71 2.33 27.86
CA ARG A 247 -0.49 1.69 27.29
C ARG A 247 -1.76 2.49 27.54
N GLU A 248 -1.82 3.23 28.62
CA GLU A 248 -2.90 4.13 28.99
C GLU A 248 -3.01 5.25 27.97
N ALA A 249 -1.88 5.85 27.57
CA ALA A 249 -1.80 6.82 26.49
C ALA A 249 -2.22 6.24 25.13
N VAL A 250 -1.86 4.97 24.83
CA VAL A 250 -2.30 4.28 23.60
C VAL A 250 -3.83 4.27 23.51
N VAL A 251 -4.52 3.90 24.60
CA VAL A 251 -5.99 3.84 24.65
C VAL A 251 -6.60 5.23 24.46
N MET A 252 -6.03 6.26 25.08
CA MET A 252 -6.53 7.63 24.93
C MET A 252 -6.39 8.16 23.50
N ILE A 253 -5.22 7.97 22.89
CA ILE A 253 -4.98 8.39 21.50
C ILE A 253 -5.94 7.65 20.55
N ASP A 254 -6.10 6.34 20.72
CA ASP A 254 -7.02 5.54 19.91
C ASP A 254 -8.47 6.01 20.06
N ALA A 255 -8.92 6.31 21.28
CA ALA A 255 -10.26 6.80 21.53
C ALA A 255 -10.51 8.18 20.90
N LEU A 256 -9.57 9.13 21.06
CA LEU A 256 -9.67 10.47 20.49
C LEU A 256 -9.77 10.42 18.96
N LEU A 257 -8.92 9.61 18.31
CA LEU A 257 -8.90 9.49 16.86
C LEU A 257 -10.11 8.71 16.33
N SER A 258 -10.58 7.71 17.05
CA SER A 258 -11.76 6.92 16.64
C SER A 258 -13.05 7.73 16.59
N VAL A 259 -13.17 8.79 17.40
CA VAL A 259 -14.32 9.70 17.38
C VAL A 259 -14.30 10.62 16.17
N GLU A 260 -13.14 11.17 15.82
CA GLU A 260 -13.01 12.17 14.74
C GLU A 260 -12.77 11.51 13.37
N HIS A 261 -11.92 10.48 13.32
CA HIS A 261 -11.44 9.85 12.08
C HIS A 261 -11.23 8.34 12.25
N PRO A 262 -12.28 7.53 12.28
CA PRO A 262 -12.16 6.08 12.49
C PRO A 262 -11.29 5.37 11.43
N ASP A 263 -11.21 5.94 10.22
CA ASP A 263 -10.40 5.38 9.13
C ASP A 263 -8.89 5.55 9.33
N LEU A 264 -8.46 6.51 10.20
CA LEU A 264 -7.05 6.73 10.49
C LEU A 264 -6.39 5.55 11.20
N ARG A 265 -7.15 4.77 11.95
CA ARG A 265 -6.62 3.67 12.75
C ARG A 265 -5.81 2.65 11.93
N ARG A 266 -6.18 2.41 10.67
CA ARG A 266 -5.47 1.50 9.78
C ARG A 266 -4.20 2.09 9.17
N ARG A 267 -4.06 3.41 9.26
CA ARG A 267 -2.95 4.16 8.67
C ARG A 267 -1.87 4.54 9.68
N ILE A 268 -2.16 4.38 10.98
CA ILE A 268 -1.26 4.78 12.07
C ILE A 268 -0.91 3.59 12.97
N SER A 269 0.31 3.59 13.53
CA SER A 269 0.72 2.71 14.62
C SER A 269 0.94 3.56 15.86
N ILE A 270 0.37 3.16 16.99
CA ILE A 270 0.59 3.81 18.28
C ILE A 270 1.51 2.92 19.10
N THR A 271 2.70 3.42 19.44
CA THR A 271 3.77 2.64 20.06
C THR A 271 4.18 3.25 21.39
N PRO A 272 3.97 2.58 22.52
CA PRO A 272 4.46 3.05 23.81
C PRO A 272 5.98 2.88 23.88
N VAL A 273 6.70 3.95 24.29
CA VAL A 273 8.16 3.99 24.25
C VAL A 273 8.80 4.32 25.62
N GLY A 274 7.99 4.47 26.66
CA GLY A 274 8.44 4.83 28.01
C GLY A 274 8.27 6.34 28.28
N PRO A 275 9.03 6.90 29.22
CA PRO A 275 8.75 8.22 29.80
C PRO A 275 8.75 9.36 28.77
N ALA A 276 8.08 10.48 29.09
CA ALA A 276 7.98 11.67 28.27
C ALA A 276 9.31 12.15 27.66
N SER A 277 10.43 11.96 28.37
CA SER A 277 11.76 12.31 27.85
C SER A 277 12.15 11.49 26.62
N THR A 278 11.74 10.22 26.55
CA THR A 278 11.94 9.35 25.38
C THR A 278 11.05 9.78 24.24
N VAL A 279 9.78 10.05 24.52
CA VAL A 279 8.82 10.56 23.51
C VAL A 279 9.34 11.87 22.90
N LYS A 280 9.79 12.83 23.72
CA LYS A 280 10.37 14.11 23.27
C LYS A 280 11.62 13.90 22.40
N THR A 281 12.47 12.95 22.76
CA THR A 281 13.68 12.62 21.99
C THR A 281 13.31 12.07 20.63
N LEU A 282 12.38 11.09 20.55
CA LEU A 282 11.92 10.51 19.30
C LEU A 282 11.19 11.53 18.43
N GLY A 283 10.35 12.38 19.02
CA GLY A 283 9.69 13.47 18.30
C GLY A 283 10.70 14.41 17.63
N ARG A 284 11.75 14.83 18.37
CA ARG A 284 12.82 15.65 17.81
C ARG A 284 13.59 14.94 16.70
N LEU A 285 13.96 13.68 16.88
CA LEU A 285 14.66 12.89 15.85
C LEU A 285 13.81 12.70 14.60
N SER A 286 12.51 12.54 14.77
CA SER A 286 11.56 12.48 13.65
C SER A 286 11.51 13.80 12.88
N LEU A 287 11.43 14.93 13.57
CA LEU A 287 11.45 16.26 12.95
C LEU A 287 12.76 16.54 12.19
N GLU A 288 13.87 15.95 12.65
CA GLU A 288 15.20 16.01 12.01
C GLU A 288 15.38 14.95 10.91
N GLU A 289 14.32 14.19 10.54
CA GLU A 289 14.33 13.10 9.54
C GLU A 289 15.38 12.00 9.82
N LYS A 290 15.66 11.75 11.10
CA LYS A 290 16.66 10.77 11.54
C LYS A 290 16.08 9.40 11.87
N LEU A 291 14.75 9.24 11.81
CA LEU A 291 14.06 7.98 12.04
C LEU A 291 13.57 7.38 10.72
N PRO A 292 13.51 6.04 10.61
CA PRO A 292 12.90 5.40 9.46
C PRO A 292 11.38 5.63 9.47
N GLY A 293 10.84 6.11 8.34
CA GLY A 293 9.42 6.39 8.19
C GLY A 293 8.95 7.67 8.89
N LYS A 294 7.68 8.02 8.65
CA LYS A 294 7.05 9.17 9.29
C LYS A 294 6.69 8.83 10.74
N SER A 295 7.01 9.71 11.66
CA SER A 295 6.66 9.53 13.07
C SER A 295 6.48 10.87 13.78
N ILE A 296 5.80 10.86 14.93
CA ILE A 296 5.67 12.01 15.85
C ILE A 296 5.63 11.51 17.29
N GLY A 297 6.02 12.36 18.23
CA GLY A 297 5.75 12.14 19.64
C GLY A 297 4.35 12.62 20.03
N VAL A 298 3.65 11.86 20.85
CA VAL A 298 2.39 12.24 21.47
C VAL A 298 2.62 12.30 22.99
N LEU A 299 2.48 13.47 23.55
CA LEU A 299 2.71 13.74 24.97
C LEU A 299 1.37 13.83 25.71
N ASP A 300 1.39 13.42 26.96
CA ASP A 300 0.24 13.62 27.85
C ASP A 300 -0.07 15.10 28.04
N GLY A 301 -1.32 15.39 28.41
CA GLY A 301 -1.82 16.77 28.55
C GLY A 301 -1.08 17.61 29.57
N ASP A 302 -0.52 17.01 30.63
CA ASP A 302 0.25 17.68 31.68
C ASP A 302 1.71 17.99 31.29
N GLN A 303 2.19 17.40 30.18
CA GLN A 303 3.58 17.58 29.74
C GLN A 303 3.81 18.92 29.05
N GLN A 304 5.05 19.40 29.11
CA GLN A 304 5.46 20.56 28.33
C GLN A 304 5.64 20.23 26.86
N SER A 305 5.16 21.11 25.98
CA SER A 305 5.33 20.99 24.53
C SER A 305 6.79 20.82 24.13
N ALA A 306 7.05 20.01 23.12
CA ALA A 306 8.39 19.74 22.60
C ALA A 306 8.39 19.68 21.05
N PRO A 307 9.52 20.01 20.40
CA PRO A 307 9.65 19.91 18.95
C PRO A 307 9.34 18.50 18.43
N GLY A 308 8.56 18.38 17.35
CA GLY A 308 8.17 17.10 16.77
C GLY A 308 7.15 16.30 17.58
N CYS A 309 6.54 16.94 18.60
CA CYS A 309 5.51 16.34 19.43
C CYS A 309 4.21 17.14 19.38
N VAL A 310 3.10 16.42 19.55
CA VAL A 310 1.77 16.97 19.84
C VAL A 310 1.35 16.57 21.24
N LYS A 311 0.55 17.39 21.92
CA LYS A 311 -0.03 17.06 23.23
C LYS A 311 -1.44 16.53 23.04
N MET A 312 -1.82 15.51 23.82
CA MET A 312 -3.21 15.14 23.98
C MET A 312 -4.03 16.28 24.62
N PRO A 313 -5.32 16.37 24.33
CA PRO A 313 -6.23 17.25 25.06
C PRO A 313 -6.16 16.97 26.58
N GLY A 314 -6.19 18.03 27.39
CA GLY A 314 -6.08 17.96 28.83
C GLY A 314 -4.92 18.79 29.37
N ILE A 315 -4.88 18.94 30.70
CA ILE A 315 -3.87 19.74 31.43
C ILE A 315 -3.30 19.04 32.65
N ILE A 316 -3.86 17.90 33.04
CA ILE A 316 -3.42 17.05 34.15
C ILE A 316 -3.11 15.64 33.65
N ALA A 317 -2.66 14.76 34.54
CA ALA A 317 -2.34 13.39 34.18
C ALA A 317 -3.54 12.64 33.58
N PRO A 318 -3.36 11.75 32.61
CA PRO A 318 -4.42 11.04 31.88
C PRO A 318 -5.49 10.42 32.79
N GLU A 319 -5.09 9.70 33.83
CA GLU A 319 -6.05 9.05 34.73
C GLU A 319 -6.86 10.05 35.54
N ARG A 320 -6.28 11.21 35.87
CA ARG A 320 -7.00 12.28 36.54
C ARG A 320 -8.01 12.94 35.63
N GLU A 321 -7.65 13.22 34.37
CA GLU A 321 -8.58 13.76 33.36
C GLU A 321 -9.83 12.89 33.23
N VAL A 322 -9.67 11.57 33.28
CA VAL A 322 -10.75 10.60 33.10
C VAL A 322 -11.53 10.36 34.40
N PHE A 323 -10.84 10.10 35.51
CA PHE A 323 -11.50 9.65 36.73
C PHE A 323 -11.87 10.76 37.71
N GLU A 324 -11.32 11.99 37.61
CA GLU A 324 -11.75 13.12 38.44
C GLU A 324 -12.97 13.88 37.86
N ASN A 325 -13.56 13.36 36.78
CA ASN A 325 -14.77 13.94 36.20
C ASN A 325 -15.93 13.88 37.20
N SER A 326 -16.66 14.99 37.34
CA SER A 326 -17.80 15.15 38.25
C SER A 326 -19.16 15.04 37.57
N ASP A 327 -19.21 14.74 36.27
CA ASP A 327 -20.48 14.62 35.53
C ASP A 327 -21.14 13.25 35.79
N GLU A 328 -22.33 13.27 36.35
CA GLU A 328 -23.12 12.05 36.67
C GLU A 328 -23.54 11.32 35.37
N ASP A 329 -23.89 12.03 34.31
CA ASP A 329 -24.29 11.43 33.01
C ASP A 329 -23.13 10.65 32.40
N TYR A 330 -21.89 11.14 32.59
CA TYR A 330 -20.68 10.42 32.20
C TYR A 330 -20.57 9.05 32.89
N TRP A 331 -20.75 9.02 34.21
CA TRP A 331 -20.63 7.80 35.00
C TRP A 331 -21.74 6.79 34.73
N ASP A 332 -22.95 7.25 34.41
CA ASP A 332 -24.04 6.38 33.99
C ASP A 332 -23.70 5.61 32.72
N VAL A 333 -23.12 6.26 31.75
CA VAL A 333 -22.69 5.62 30.49
C VAL A 333 -21.54 4.63 30.72
N VAL A 334 -20.56 5.01 31.53
CA VAL A 334 -19.45 4.11 31.90
C VAL A 334 -19.96 2.87 32.64
N ALA A 335 -20.87 3.04 33.63
CA ALA A 335 -21.44 1.95 34.37
C ALA A 335 -22.26 0.99 33.49
N GLN A 336 -23.03 1.54 32.56
CA GLN A 336 -23.77 0.75 31.58
C GLN A 336 -22.83 -0.11 30.71
N ARG A 337 -21.72 0.44 30.25
CA ARG A 337 -20.72 -0.29 29.42
C ARG A 337 -20.02 -1.40 30.22
N LEU A 338 -19.70 -1.13 31.46
CA LEU A 338 -19.10 -2.11 32.39
C LEU A 338 -20.09 -3.17 32.85
N GLY A 339 -21.39 -2.93 32.71
CA GLY A 339 -22.45 -3.81 33.20
C GLY A 339 -22.59 -3.82 34.71
N VAL A 340 -22.31 -2.68 35.37
CA VAL A 340 -22.39 -2.48 36.82
C VAL A 340 -23.42 -1.41 37.16
N ARG A 341 -23.78 -1.25 38.46
CA ARG A 341 -24.63 -0.14 38.90
C ARG A 341 -23.81 1.14 39.04
N THR A 342 -24.39 2.26 38.65
CA THR A 342 -23.70 3.57 38.74
C THR A 342 -23.22 3.88 40.14
N GLY A 343 -24.06 3.62 41.18
CA GLY A 343 -23.67 3.84 42.56
C GLY A 343 -22.44 3.03 43.01
N ASP A 344 -22.40 1.73 42.63
CA ASP A 344 -21.26 0.86 42.95
C ASP A 344 -19.97 1.35 42.25
N LEU A 345 -20.08 1.86 41.02
CA LEU A 345 -18.96 2.45 40.28
C LEU A 345 -18.50 3.76 40.93
N LEU A 346 -19.39 4.65 41.30
CA LEU A 346 -19.03 5.93 41.95
C LEU A 346 -18.32 5.70 43.28
N ASP A 347 -18.81 4.77 44.12
CA ASP A 347 -18.15 4.40 45.39
C ASP A 347 -16.72 3.88 45.12
N ALA A 348 -16.55 2.98 44.14
CA ALA A 348 -15.23 2.46 43.75
C ALA A 348 -14.27 3.53 43.23
N VAL A 349 -14.78 4.48 42.44
CA VAL A 349 -14.00 5.61 41.90
C VAL A 349 -13.60 6.54 43.05
N GLU A 350 -14.50 6.83 43.98
CA GLU A 350 -14.15 7.66 45.16
C GLU A 350 -13.10 7.02 46.05
N ASP A 351 -13.17 5.71 46.27
CA ASP A 351 -12.17 4.99 47.04
C ASP A 351 -10.81 4.93 46.28
N ALA A 352 -10.81 4.77 44.97
CA ALA A 352 -9.61 4.79 44.15
C ALA A 352 -8.92 6.18 44.21
N ARG A 353 -9.67 7.27 44.15
CA ARG A 353 -9.15 8.67 44.21
C ARG A 353 -8.43 8.99 45.52
N ARG A 354 -8.63 8.20 46.59
CA ARG A 354 -7.90 8.34 47.86
C ARG A 354 -6.45 7.83 47.78
N LEU A 355 -6.12 7.06 46.74
CA LEU A 355 -4.76 6.59 46.51
C LEU A 355 -3.92 7.73 45.89
N GLU A 356 -2.73 7.98 46.45
CA GLU A 356 -1.79 8.99 45.91
C GLU A 356 -1.34 8.61 44.48
N ASN A 357 -1.17 7.31 44.20
CA ASN A 357 -0.73 6.83 42.92
C ASN A 357 -1.93 6.65 41.96
N HIS A 358 -2.15 7.62 41.09
CA HIS A 358 -3.23 7.60 40.11
C HIS A 358 -3.13 6.45 39.08
N HIS A 359 -1.93 5.95 38.75
CA HIS A 359 -1.74 4.78 37.88
C HIS A 359 -2.35 3.49 38.45
N ALA A 360 -2.66 3.43 39.75
CA ALA A 360 -3.32 2.30 40.38
C ALA A 360 -4.84 2.38 40.39
N TRP A 361 -5.44 3.50 39.96
CA TRP A 361 -6.87 3.75 40.09
C TRP A 361 -7.72 2.77 39.29
N SER A 362 -7.42 2.53 38.02
CA SER A 362 -8.18 1.57 37.21
C SER A 362 -8.18 0.17 37.81
N ARG A 363 -7.05 -0.25 38.37
CA ARG A 363 -6.95 -1.54 39.06
C ARG A 363 -7.78 -1.57 40.34
N ARG A 364 -7.72 -0.51 41.13
CA ARG A 364 -8.46 -0.41 42.37
C ARG A 364 -9.97 -0.45 42.11
N ILE A 365 -10.45 0.30 41.13
CA ILE A 365 -11.86 0.30 40.72
C ILE A 365 -12.30 -1.11 40.31
N ALA A 366 -11.49 -1.81 39.50
CA ALA A 366 -11.80 -3.16 39.07
C ALA A 366 -11.87 -4.16 40.24
N GLU A 367 -10.96 -4.05 41.22
CA GLU A 367 -10.95 -4.88 42.43
C GLU A 367 -12.22 -4.67 43.26
N ASP A 368 -12.66 -3.42 43.46
CA ASP A 368 -13.85 -3.07 44.23
C ASP A 368 -15.16 -3.50 43.52
N LEU A 369 -15.20 -3.43 42.20
CA LEU A 369 -16.34 -3.88 41.39
C LEU A 369 -16.44 -5.42 41.26
N GLY A 370 -15.35 -6.12 41.64
CA GLY A 370 -15.33 -7.56 41.73
C GLY A 370 -14.83 -8.30 40.47
N PRO A 371 -14.72 -9.62 40.50
CA PRO A 371 -13.95 -10.43 39.55
C PRO A 371 -14.49 -10.48 38.12
N ARG A 372 -15.65 -9.91 37.87
CA ARG A 372 -16.24 -9.83 36.52
C ARG A 372 -15.76 -8.60 35.73
N VAL A 373 -15.17 -7.61 36.42
CA VAL A 373 -14.70 -6.37 35.82
C VAL A 373 -13.16 -6.44 35.73
N ARG A 374 -12.64 -6.29 34.52
CA ARG A 374 -11.19 -6.31 34.26
C ARG A 374 -10.64 -4.90 34.32
N THR A 375 -9.41 -4.74 34.80
CA THR A 375 -8.71 -3.45 34.92
C THR A 375 -8.63 -2.70 33.59
N ASP A 376 -8.25 -3.40 32.52
CA ASP A 376 -8.16 -2.82 31.19
C ASP A 376 -9.52 -2.31 30.69
N ARG A 377 -10.62 -3.04 30.94
CA ARG A 377 -11.95 -2.60 30.58
C ARG A 377 -12.41 -1.34 31.31
N VAL A 378 -12.07 -1.20 32.60
CA VAL A 378 -12.38 0.04 33.34
C VAL A 378 -11.74 1.24 32.64
N TRP A 379 -10.48 1.15 32.24
CA TRP A 379 -9.80 2.20 31.54
C TRP A 379 -10.38 2.46 30.14
N GLU A 380 -10.50 1.41 29.34
CA GLU A 380 -10.99 1.50 27.94
C GLU A 380 -12.39 2.10 27.86
N ASP A 381 -13.34 1.62 28.70
CA ASP A 381 -14.71 2.10 28.68
C ASP A 381 -14.80 3.55 29.19
N ALA A 382 -14.07 3.92 30.27
CA ALA A 382 -14.04 5.27 30.78
C ALA A 382 -13.41 6.27 29.79
N VAL A 383 -12.27 5.93 29.20
CA VAL A 383 -11.59 6.77 28.19
C VAL A 383 -12.46 6.95 26.95
N SER A 384 -13.14 5.88 26.49
CA SER A 384 -14.02 5.99 25.33
C SER A 384 -15.17 6.97 25.54
N VAL A 385 -15.78 6.95 26.74
CA VAL A 385 -16.85 7.92 27.10
C VAL A 385 -16.28 9.32 27.28
N TRP A 386 -15.13 9.47 27.95
CA TRP A 386 -14.41 10.73 28.10
C TRP A 386 -14.12 11.40 26.75
N ALA A 387 -13.57 10.65 25.80
CA ALA A 387 -13.26 11.19 24.47
C ALA A 387 -14.53 11.66 23.71
N GLN A 388 -15.69 11.01 23.94
CA GLN A 388 -16.94 11.34 23.26
C GLN A 388 -17.68 12.52 23.91
N GLN A 389 -17.73 12.58 25.24
CA GLN A 389 -18.63 13.48 25.99
C GLN A 389 -17.90 14.61 26.71
N VAL A 390 -16.68 14.41 27.16
CA VAL A 390 -15.96 15.36 28.01
C VAL A 390 -14.99 16.22 27.22
N VAL A 391 -14.26 15.64 26.30
CA VAL A 391 -13.27 16.39 25.51
C VAL A 391 -13.96 17.37 24.58
N ASP A 392 -13.56 18.64 24.67
CA ASP A 392 -14.04 19.68 23.75
C ASP A 392 -13.80 19.28 22.29
N SER A 393 -14.84 19.40 21.46
CA SER A 393 -14.79 18.97 20.06
C SER A 393 -13.71 19.74 19.25
N ALA A 394 -13.46 21.00 19.57
CA ALA A 394 -12.43 21.80 18.90
C ALA A 394 -11.03 21.28 19.25
N ALA A 395 -10.77 20.97 20.53
CA ALA A 395 -9.49 20.41 20.98
C ALA A 395 -9.23 19.04 20.36
N ARG A 396 -10.25 18.19 20.27
CA ARG A 396 -10.18 16.87 19.63
C ARG A 396 -9.89 17.00 18.13
N THR A 397 -10.60 17.88 17.45
CA THR A 397 -10.39 18.16 16.02
C THR A 397 -8.99 18.74 15.76
N GLU A 398 -8.48 19.62 16.61
CA GLU A 398 -7.12 20.18 16.48
C GLU A 398 -6.05 19.10 16.62
N PHE A 399 -6.20 18.21 17.62
CA PHE A 399 -5.32 17.06 17.80
C PHE A 399 -5.30 16.16 16.57
N ALA A 400 -6.46 15.79 16.05
CA ALA A 400 -6.56 14.95 14.87
C ALA A 400 -5.99 15.63 13.60
N LYS A 401 -6.25 16.93 13.40
CA LYS A 401 -5.68 17.71 12.29
C LYS A 401 -4.17 17.76 12.31
N TYR A 402 -3.55 17.87 13.48
CA TYR A 402 -2.10 17.87 13.59
C TYR A 402 -1.53 16.52 13.07
N ILE A 403 -2.14 15.41 13.48
CA ILE A 403 -1.74 14.05 13.06
C ILE A 403 -1.92 13.89 11.54
N LEU A 404 -3.08 14.31 11.00
CA LEU A 404 -3.35 14.28 9.56
C LEU A 404 -2.33 15.07 8.76
N SER A 405 -1.94 16.27 9.24
CA SER A 405 -0.94 17.09 8.55
C SER A 405 0.43 16.42 8.40
N ARG A 406 0.72 15.42 9.25
CA ARG A 406 1.95 14.65 9.19
C ARG A 406 1.85 13.41 8.30
N LEU A 407 0.64 12.93 8.05
CA LEU A 407 0.38 11.90 7.07
C LEU A 407 0.51 12.43 5.64
N ASP A 408 -0.06 13.63 5.38
CA ASP A 408 -0.19 14.20 4.04
C ASP A 408 1.05 14.99 3.59
N GLY A 409 1.94 15.36 4.49
CA GLY A 409 3.22 16.05 4.21
C GLY A 409 4.36 15.06 4.15
#